data_d85b79655c1f23e2227f0d6326f193ee
#
_entry.id   d85b79655c1f23e2227f0d6326f193ee
#
_cell.length_a   1.000
_cell.length_b   1.000
_cell.length_c   1.000
_cell.angle_alpha   90.00
_cell.angle_beta   90.00
_cell.angle_gamma   90.00
#
_symmetry.space_group_name_H-M   'P 1'
#
loop_
_entity.id
_entity.type
_entity.pdbx_description
1 polymer ?
#
loop_
_entity_poly.entity_id
_entity_poly.type
_entity_poly.pdbx_seq_one_letter_code
_entity_poly.pdbx_strand_id
1 'polypeptide(L)'
;MKSVVCHSAKDLRIENTELPALGEHQLRVNVAYGGICGSDLHYYQHGGFGTVRIKQPIALGHEVSGVVDALGSGVQGTVKGQRIAISPSRPCGHCRFCQAGQHNHCLNMRFYGSAMPFPHIQGAFSEQLIIEGYQAHPIADHLSLSEAALAEPLSVGLHAIQRAGSVLGKQVLVTGCGPIGSLLIGALRRAGAARIVAADIADLPLKCAKEMGADETINLKTDAAALDKYKVDKGQFDAVFEASGSEAALRVGLDTIVPRGVLITVGMGGDISLPMTQIVAKEVDLRGTFRFHAEFATAVRFLNEGLVNGKPVITGILPVERAIEAFDLAADKSQSLKVQISFQNA
;
A
#
# COMPACT_ATOMS: atom_id res chain seq x y z
N MET A 1 24.93 -8.88 5.52
CA MET A 1 23.93 -7.86 5.94
C MET A 1 22.74 -8.54 6.57
N LYS A 2 22.14 -7.96 7.61
CA LYS A 2 20.92 -8.49 8.20
C LYS A 2 19.73 -8.35 7.26
N SER A 3 18.90 -9.39 7.17
CA SER A 3 17.66 -9.41 6.40
C SER A 3 16.56 -10.12 7.18
N VAL A 4 15.31 -9.72 6.97
CA VAL A 4 14.14 -10.34 7.59
C VAL A 4 13.55 -11.35 6.61
N VAL A 5 13.77 -12.63 6.88
CA VAL A 5 13.48 -13.75 5.97
C VAL A 5 12.36 -14.62 6.53
N CYS A 6 11.32 -14.83 5.72
CA CYS A 6 10.23 -15.74 6.03
C CYS A 6 10.47 -17.10 5.37
N HIS A 7 10.57 -18.15 6.17
CA HIS A 7 10.79 -19.52 5.70
C HIS A 7 9.50 -20.28 5.44
N SER A 8 8.52 -20.03 6.32
CA SER A 8 7.18 -20.62 6.24
C SER A 8 6.23 -19.84 7.15
N ALA A 9 4.99 -20.30 7.26
CA ALA A 9 4.04 -19.71 8.22
C ALA A 9 4.62 -19.76 9.64
N LYS A 10 4.61 -18.59 10.31
CA LYS A 10 5.12 -18.37 11.68
C LYS A 10 6.65 -18.58 11.84
N ASP A 11 7.39 -18.71 10.75
CA ASP A 11 8.84 -18.85 10.77
C ASP A 11 9.50 -17.66 10.08
N LEU A 12 9.64 -16.57 10.82
CA LEU A 12 10.31 -15.33 10.41
C LEU A 12 11.65 -15.24 11.17
N ARG A 13 12.74 -15.02 10.44
CA ARG A 13 14.10 -15.00 11.00
C ARG A 13 14.85 -13.76 10.55
N ILE A 14 15.76 -13.30 11.41
CA ILE A 14 16.74 -12.29 11.06
C ILE A 14 18.03 -13.03 10.72
N GLU A 15 18.43 -12.97 9.46
CA GLU A 15 19.55 -13.76 8.93
C GLU A 15 20.58 -12.85 8.26
N ASN A 16 21.82 -13.33 8.22
CA ASN A 16 22.85 -12.71 7.42
C ASN A 16 22.76 -13.23 5.99
N THR A 17 22.45 -12.33 5.06
CA THR A 17 22.36 -12.62 3.62
C THR A 17 23.50 -11.94 2.87
N GLU A 18 23.83 -12.47 1.69
CA GLU A 18 24.81 -11.86 0.80
C GLU A 18 24.15 -10.77 -0.05
N LEU A 19 24.88 -9.68 -0.26
CA LEU A 19 24.47 -8.64 -1.20
C LEU A 19 24.98 -8.99 -2.60
N PRO A 20 24.12 -8.97 -3.64
CA PRO A 20 24.57 -9.16 -5.00
C PRO A 20 25.61 -8.11 -5.42
N ALA A 21 26.45 -8.44 -6.42
CA ALA A 21 27.36 -7.46 -7.01
C ALA A 21 26.59 -6.30 -7.63
N LEU A 22 27.14 -5.08 -7.51
CA LEU A 22 26.57 -3.88 -8.10
C LEU A 22 26.75 -3.88 -9.62
N GLY A 23 25.65 -3.84 -10.36
CA GLY A 23 25.64 -3.75 -11.81
C GLY A 23 25.82 -2.32 -12.33
N GLU A 24 26.10 -2.19 -13.62
CA GLU A 24 26.43 -0.92 -14.29
C GLU A 24 25.33 0.16 -14.12
N HIS A 25 24.04 -0.21 -14.23
CA HIS A 25 22.90 0.72 -14.14
C HIS A 25 22.17 0.65 -12.79
N GLN A 26 22.82 0.09 -11.78
CA GLN A 26 22.24 -0.17 -10.47
C GLN A 26 22.79 0.78 -9.41
N LEU A 27 22.04 0.87 -8.33
CA LEU A 27 22.39 1.60 -7.10
C LEU A 27 22.48 0.61 -5.95
N ARG A 28 23.47 0.79 -5.08
CA ARG A 28 23.45 0.22 -3.74
C ARG A 28 22.87 1.26 -2.78
N VAL A 29 21.89 0.84 -2.02
CA VAL A 29 21.17 1.70 -1.08
C VAL A 29 21.28 1.13 0.31
N ASN A 30 21.65 1.95 1.29
CA ASN A 30 21.44 1.66 2.70
C ASN A 30 19.97 1.91 3.01
N VAL A 31 19.23 0.86 3.29
CA VAL A 31 17.80 0.95 3.65
C VAL A 31 17.70 1.61 5.03
N ALA A 32 16.79 2.56 5.17
CA ALA A 32 16.57 3.25 6.43
C ALA A 32 15.32 2.74 7.15
N TYR A 33 14.21 2.67 6.44
CA TYR A 33 12.93 2.22 6.97
C TYR A 33 12.21 1.33 5.98
N GLY A 34 11.50 0.32 6.51
CA GLY A 34 10.62 -0.54 5.74
C GLY A 34 9.27 -0.73 6.41
N GLY A 35 8.17 -0.39 5.70
CA GLY A 35 6.80 -0.55 6.16
C GLY A 35 6.33 -2.00 6.03
N ILE A 36 5.69 -2.54 7.08
CA ILE A 36 5.08 -3.87 7.05
C ILE A 36 3.70 -3.76 6.38
N CYS A 37 3.52 -4.49 5.28
CA CYS A 37 2.28 -4.57 4.52
C CYS A 37 1.40 -5.74 4.98
N GLY A 38 0.10 -5.67 4.72
CA GLY A 38 -0.81 -6.80 4.92
C GLY A 38 -0.38 -8.07 4.18
N SER A 39 0.23 -7.94 2.99
CA SER A 39 0.77 -9.09 2.26
C SER A 39 1.97 -9.75 2.96
N ASP A 40 2.84 -8.98 3.61
CA ASP A 40 3.93 -9.51 4.44
C ASP A 40 3.36 -10.28 5.64
N LEU A 41 2.30 -9.74 6.26
CA LEU A 41 1.58 -10.43 7.35
C LEU A 41 0.95 -11.74 6.88
N HIS A 42 0.36 -11.78 5.67
CA HIS A 42 -0.18 -13.02 5.11
C HIS A 42 0.91 -14.08 4.88
N TYR A 43 2.08 -13.69 4.38
CA TYR A 43 3.22 -14.60 4.27
C TYR A 43 3.66 -15.12 5.63
N TYR A 44 3.83 -14.23 6.61
CA TYR A 44 4.23 -14.62 7.96
C TYR A 44 3.18 -15.48 8.66
N GLN A 45 1.91 -15.11 8.62
CA GLN A 45 0.86 -15.79 9.38
C GLN A 45 0.40 -17.10 8.75
N HIS A 46 0.34 -17.15 7.39
CA HIS A 46 -0.33 -18.22 6.65
C HIS A 46 0.55 -18.89 5.61
N GLY A 47 1.80 -18.44 5.42
CA GLY A 47 2.70 -18.95 4.38
C GLY A 47 2.27 -18.55 2.96
N GLY A 48 1.33 -17.61 2.82
CA GLY A 48 0.82 -17.14 1.53
C GLY A 48 -0.58 -16.56 1.60
N PHE A 49 -1.13 -16.20 0.44
CA PHE A 49 -2.51 -15.71 0.29
C PHE A 49 -3.10 -16.15 -1.05
N GLY A 50 -4.42 -16.35 -1.13
CA GLY A 50 -5.06 -16.93 -2.30
C GLY A 50 -4.39 -18.25 -2.70
N THR A 51 -3.89 -18.34 -3.94
CA THR A 51 -3.15 -19.49 -4.47
C THR A 51 -1.62 -19.35 -4.32
N VAL A 52 -1.13 -18.19 -3.90
CA VAL A 52 0.31 -17.91 -3.73
C VAL A 52 0.82 -18.54 -2.44
N ARG A 53 1.92 -19.29 -2.51
CA ARG A 53 2.56 -19.96 -1.37
C ARG A 53 4.07 -19.72 -1.38
N ILE A 54 4.66 -19.59 -0.21
CA ILE A 54 6.12 -19.64 -0.02
C ILE A 54 6.58 -21.07 -0.33
N LYS A 55 7.52 -21.21 -1.28
CA LYS A 55 8.12 -22.47 -1.70
C LYS A 55 9.62 -22.54 -1.40
N GLN A 56 10.22 -21.41 -1.04
CA GLN A 56 11.60 -21.25 -0.61
C GLN A 56 11.70 -20.04 0.32
N PRO A 57 12.72 -19.93 1.19
CA PRO A 57 12.91 -18.75 2.02
C PRO A 57 12.91 -17.47 1.21
N ILE A 58 12.19 -16.44 1.70
CA ILE A 58 12.02 -15.17 1.03
C ILE A 58 12.21 -14.01 2.02
N ALA A 59 13.13 -13.10 1.70
CA ALA A 59 13.14 -11.79 2.37
C ALA A 59 11.83 -11.06 2.06
N LEU A 60 11.18 -10.51 3.07
CA LEU A 60 9.94 -9.76 2.91
C LEU A 60 10.20 -8.26 2.67
N GLY A 61 9.13 -7.49 2.52
CA GLY A 61 9.16 -6.03 2.43
C GLY A 61 9.23 -5.46 1.02
N HIS A 62 8.48 -4.37 0.82
CA HIS A 62 8.40 -3.65 -0.45
C HIS A 62 8.07 -2.16 -0.29
N GLU A 63 7.82 -1.68 0.92
CA GLU A 63 7.53 -0.29 1.25
C GLU A 63 8.77 0.32 1.90
N VAL A 64 9.78 0.76 1.13
CA VAL A 64 11.08 1.14 1.67
C VAL A 64 11.61 2.48 1.19
N SER A 65 12.43 3.07 2.03
CA SER A 65 13.22 4.26 1.76
C SER A 65 14.66 4.07 2.25
N GLY A 66 15.58 4.87 1.74
CA GLY A 66 16.97 4.76 2.14
C GLY A 66 17.85 5.86 1.58
N VAL A 67 19.17 5.63 1.69
CA VAL A 67 20.21 6.55 1.23
C VAL A 67 21.14 5.82 0.27
N VAL A 68 21.39 6.42 -0.87
CA VAL A 68 22.30 5.88 -1.90
C VAL A 68 23.72 5.81 -1.35
N ASP A 69 24.31 4.60 -1.34
CA ASP A 69 25.68 4.35 -0.87
C ASP A 69 26.68 4.25 -2.00
N ALA A 70 26.30 3.60 -3.11
CA ALA A 70 27.17 3.48 -4.28
C ALA A 70 26.35 3.46 -5.57
N LEU A 71 27.02 3.83 -6.67
CA LEU A 71 26.43 3.89 -8.00
C LEU A 71 27.22 3.02 -8.97
N GLY A 72 26.54 2.30 -9.84
CA GLY A 72 27.13 1.66 -11.02
C GLY A 72 27.62 2.71 -12.02
N SER A 73 28.56 2.36 -12.84
CA SER A 73 29.27 3.28 -13.76
C SER A 73 28.37 3.95 -14.81
N GLY A 74 27.23 3.32 -15.14
CA GLY A 74 26.26 3.84 -16.11
C GLY A 74 25.12 4.67 -15.51
N VAL A 75 25.08 4.84 -14.20
CA VAL A 75 24.01 5.61 -13.52
C VAL A 75 24.25 7.10 -13.72
N GLN A 76 23.19 7.82 -14.11
CA GLN A 76 23.19 9.28 -14.26
C GLN A 76 22.08 9.93 -13.42
N GLY A 77 22.29 11.18 -13.03
CA GLY A 77 21.26 11.98 -12.32
C GLY A 77 21.05 11.62 -10.85
N THR A 78 21.81 10.66 -10.31
CA THR A 78 21.78 10.26 -8.90
C THR A 78 23.17 10.45 -8.30
N VAL A 79 23.23 10.81 -7.02
CA VAL A 79 24.51 10.99 -6.29
C VAL A 79 24.56 10.15 -5.03
N LYS A 80 25.78 9.80 -4.60
CA LYS A 80 26.00 9.16 -3.28
C LYS A 80 25.51 10.10 -2.18
N GLY A 81 24.85 9.53 -1.17
CA GLY A 81 24.22 10.27 -0.08
C GLY A 81 22.80 10.78 -0.39
N GLN A 82 22.32 10.59 -1.63
CA GLN A 82 20.96 11.00 -1.99
C GLN A 82 19.93 10.18 -1.23
N ARG A 83 18.97 10.88 -0.62
CA ARG A 83 17.82 10.30 0.08
C ARG A 83 16.73 9.96 -0.92
N ILE A 84 16.18 8.74 -0.85
CA ILE A 84 15.24 8.23 -1.86
C ILE A 84 14.11 7.42 -1.22
N ALA A 85 12.93 7.46 -1.87
CA ALA A 85 11.93 6.42 -1.79
C ALA A 85 12.20 5.41 -2.91
N ILE A 86 11.94 4.12 -2.68
CA ILE A 86 12.29 3.04 -3.61
C ILE A 86 11.02 2.39 -4.15
N SER A 87 10.80 2.48 -5.47
CA SER A 87 9.72 1.74 -6.13
C SER A 87 10.02 0.25 -6.15
N PRO A 88 9.13 -0.61 -5.61
CA PRO A 88 9.38 -2.05 -5.59
C PRO A 88 9.16 -2.75 -6.94
N SER A 89 8.57 -2.06 -7.93
CA SER A 89 8.16 -2.65 -9.20
C SER A 89 9.29 -2.65 -10.21
N ARG A 90 9.52 -3.82 -10.85
CA ARG A 90 10.42 -3.99 -12.00
C ARG A 90 9.69 -4.71 -13.13
N PRO A 91 8.90 -3.98 -13.94
CA PRO A 91 8.25 -4.54 -15.12
C PRO A 91 9.28 -4.85 -16.20
N CYS A 92 9.00 -5.84 -17.07
CA CYS A 92 9.95 -6.24 -18.11
C CYS A 92 10.07 -5.23 -19.28
N GLY A 93 9.14 -4.30 -19.43
CA GLY A 93 9.16 -3.27 -20.47
C GLY A 93 8.69 -3.72 -21.86
N HIS A 94 8.67 -5.02 -22.17
CA HIS A 94 8.46 -5.52 -23.54
C HIS A 94 7.25 -6.46 -23.72
N CYS A 95 6.58 -6.93 -22.66
CA CYS A 95 5.39 -7.74 -22.83
C CYS A 95 4.19 -6.90 -23.26
N ARG A 96 3.14 -7.55 -23.76
CA ARG A 96 1.93 -6.89 -24.27
C ARG A 96 1.32 -5.87 -23.29
N PHE A 97 1.35 -6.14 -21.99
CA PHE A 97 0.83 -5.23 -20.97
C PHE A 97 1.74 -4.03 -20.76
N CYS A 98 3.07 -4.23 -20.74
CA CYS A 98 4.00 -3.11 -20.66
C CYS A 98 3.89 -2.19 -21.89
N GLN A 99 3.78 -2.75 -23.10
CA GLN A 99 3.60 -1.99 -24.34
C GLN A 99 2.26 -1.22 -24.35
N ALA A 100 1.24 -1.72 -23.66
CA ALA A 100 -0.04 -1.04 -23.48
C ALA A 100 -0.05 -0.03 -22.31
N GLY A 101 1.09 0.23 -21.65
CA GLY A 101 1.19 1.12 -20.49
C GLY A 101 0.66 0.51 -19.17
N GLN A 102 0.27 -0.76 -19.18
CA GLN A 102 -0.28 -1.48 -18.02
C GLN A 102 0.83 -2.23 -17.28
N HIS A 103 1.85 -1.52 -16.83
CA HIS A 103 3.05 -2.11 -16.24
C HIS A 103 2.77 -2.91 -14.96
N ASN A 104 1.77 -2.52 -14.16
CA ASN A 104 1.33 -3.28 -12.98
C ASN A 104 0.82 -4.69 -13.30
N HIS A 105 0.40 -4.94 -14.56
CA HIS A 105 0.00 -6.25 -15.09
C HIS A 105 1.08 -6.96 -15.89
N CYS A 106 2.35 -6.53 -15.77
CA CYS A 106 3.47 -7.14 -16.48
C CYS A 106 3.52 -8.66 -16.26
N LEU A 107 3.66 -9.43 -17.35
CA LEU A 107 3.74 -10.90 -17.30
C LEU A 107 4.98 -11.41 -16.56
N ASN A 108 6.06 -10.61 -16.55
CA ASN A 108 7.33 -10.94 -15.92
C ASN A 108 7.65 -9.96 -14.78
N MET A 109 6.64 -9.54 -14.02
CA MET A 109 6.81 -8.58 -12.94
C MET A 109 7.76 -9.12 -11.86
N ARG A 110 8.78 -8.36 -11.56
CA ARG A 110 9.68 -8.56 -10.41
C ARG A 110 9.36 -7.51 -9.35
N PHE A 111 8.50 -7.87 -8.42
CA PHE A 111 8.09 -7.00 -7.32
C PHE A 111 8.75 -7.49 -6.03
N TYR A 112 9.40 -6.60 -5.27
CA TYR A 112 10.10 -7.00 -4.05
C TYR A 112 9.17 -7.72 -3.07
N GLY A 113 9.69 -8.75 -2.39
CA GLY A 113 8.95 -9.53 -1.39
C GLY A 113 7.78 -10.34 -1.96
N SER A 114 7.79 -10.67 -3.26
CA SER A 114 6.69 -11.40 -3.89
C SER A 114 7.00 -12.87 -4.12
N ALA A 115 6.16 -13.74 -3.53
CA ALA A 115 6.19 -15.18 -3.80
C ALA A 115 5.30 -15.60 -5.00
N MET A 116 4.73 -14.66 -5.75
CA MET A 116 3.94 -14.97 -6.95
C MET A 116 4.77 -15.69 -8.03
N PRO A 117 5.96 -15.22 -8.44
CA PRO A 117 6.83 -15.96 -9.35
C PRO A 117 7.66 -17.00 -8.60
N PHE A 118 8.21 -17.95 -9.36
CA PHE A 118 9.22 -18.87 -8.85
C PHE A 118 10.41 -18.91 -9.83
N PRO A 119 11.66 -18.75 -9.34
CA PRO A 119 12.08 -18.42 -7.97
C PRO A 119 11.45 -17.13 -7.44
N HIS A 120 11.20 -17.06 -6.12
CA HIS A 120 10.61 -15.89 -5.47
C HIS A 120 11.49 -14.64 -5.61
N ILE A 121 10.86 -13.47 -5.66
CA ILE A 121 11.59 -12.20 -5.69
C ILE A 121 11.86 -11.76 -4.27
N GLN A 122 13.13 -11.71 -3.89
CA GLN A 122 13.56 -11.28 -2.56
C GLN A 122 13.08 -9.84 -2.30
N GLY A 123 12.67 -9.59 -1.06
CA GLY A 123 12.16 -8.30 -0.62
C GLY A 123 13.26 -7.34 -0.15
N ALA A 124 12.81 -6.22 0.35
CA ALA A 124 13.64 -5.08 0.69
C ALA A 124 13.87 -4.91 2.21
N PHE A 125 13.39 -5.83 3.05
CA PHE A 125 13.71 -5.80 4.48
C PHE A 125 15.12 -6.34 4.73
N SER A 126 16.11 -5.54 4.37
CA SER A 126 17.52 -5.78 4.55
C SER A 126 18.29 -4.49 4.77
N GLU A 127 19.45 -4.53 5.41
CA GLU A 127 20.28 -3.34 5.68
C GLU A 127 20.73 -2.65 4.38
N GLN A 128 20.98 -3.44 3.33
CA GLN A 128 21.35 -2.93 2.01
C GLN A 128 20.53 -3.57 0.90
N LEU A 129 20.32 -2.84 -0.18
CA LEU A 129 19.57 -3.29 -1.34
C LEU A 129 20.25 -2.85 -2.62
N ILE A 130 20.32 -3.74 -3.63
CA ILE A 130 20.67 -3.36 -5.00
C ILE A 130 19.37 -3.11 -5.77
N ILE A 131 19.25 -1.91 -6.34
CA ILE A 131 18.08 -1.47 -7.10
C ILE A 131 18.48 -1.03 -8.50
N GLU A 132 17.55 -1.05 -9.44
CA GLU A 132 17.75 -0.39 -10.73
C GLU A 132 17.68 1.13 -10.56
N GLY A 133 18.46 1.89 -11.29
CA GLY A 133 18.51 3.36 -11.16
C GLY A 133 17.14 4.03 -11.24
N TYR A 134 16.24 3.54 -12.11
CA TYR A 134 14.89 4.08 -12.28
C TYR A 134 13.93 3.82 -11.09
N GLN A 135 14.27 2.91 -10.17
CA GLN A 135 13.48 2.66 -8.97
C GLN A 135 13.73 3.72 -7.87
N ALA A 136 14.78 4.51 -8.00
CA ALA A 136 15.15 5.55 -7.05
C ALA A 136 14.37 6.83 -7.31
N HIS A 137 13.58 7.28 -6.35
CA HIS A 137 12.85 8.54 -6.42
C HIS A 137 13.36 9.48 -5.34
N PRO A 138 14.01 10.60 -5.70
CA PRO A 138 14.55 11.57 -4.74
C PRO A 138 13.48 12.15 -3.81
N ILE A 139 13.84 12.29 -2.55
CA ILE A 139 12.98 12.93 -1.55
C ILE A 139 13.60 14.25 -1.07
N ALA A 140 12.73 15.17 -0.68
CA ALA A 140 13.14 16.48 -0.14
C ALA A 140 13.79 16.32 1.25
N ASP A 141 14.69 17.24 1.60
CA ASP A 141 15.44 17.18 2.87
C ASP A 141 14.55 17.25 4.11
N HIS A 142 13.42 17.94 4.02
CA HIS A 142 12.46 18.06 5.13
C HIS A 142 11.55 16.83 5.30
N LEU A 143 11.43 15.95 4.28
CA LEU A 143 10.66 14.73 4.38
C LEU A 143 11.48 13.65 5.10
N SER A 144 10.97 13.07 6.17
CA SER A 144 11.66 11.97 6.85
C SER A 144 11.71 10.72 5.99
N LEU A 145 12.76 9.89 6.15
CA LEU A 145 12.86 8.60 5.46
C LEU A 145 11.72 7.66 5.87
N SER A 146 11.25 7.74 7.10
CA SER A 146 10.10 6.98 7.58
C SER A 146 8.82 7.34 6.80
N GLU A 147 8.54 8.64 6.61
CA GLU A 147 7.39 9.07 5.79
C GLU A 147 7.58 8.71 4.31
N ALA A 148 8.81 8.80 3.79
CA ALA A 148 9.11 8.46 2.40
C ALA A 148 8.79 6.98 2.06
N ALA A 149 8.92 6.06 3.02
CA ALA A 149 8.54 4.66 2.85
C ALA A 149 7.03 4.48 2.60
N LEU A 150 6.19 5.47 2.94
CA LEU A 150 4.75 5.47 2.63
C LEU A 150 4.43 5.76 1.15
N ALA A 151 5.42 6.09 0.32
CA ALA A 151 5.20 6.32 -1.11
C ALA A 151 4.57 5.11 -1.80
N GLU A 152 4.96 3.90 -1.39
CA GLU A 152 4.39 2.66 -1.92
C GLU A 152 2.90 2.53 -1.61
N PRO A 153 2.45 2.48 -0.34
CA PRO A 153 1.03 2.32 -0.03
C PRO A 153 0.19 3.54 -0.47
N LEU A 154 0.74 4.74 -0.51
CA LEU A 154 0.06 5.92 -1.09
C LEU A 154 -0.19 5.74 -2.59
N SER A 155 0.75 5.12 -3.30
CA SER A 155 0.61 4.83 -4.74
C SER A 155 -0.57 3.89 -5.02
N VAL A 156 -0.82 2.91 -4.14
CA VAL A 156 -2.01 2.04 -4.22
C VAL A 156 -3.29 2.86 -4.14
N GLY A 157 -3.37 3.81 -3.19
CA GLY A 157 -4.51 4.71 -3.06
C GLY A 157 -4.70 5.62 -4.28
N LEU A 158 -3.61 6.17 -4.82
CA LEU A 158 -3.65 7.00 -6.04
C LEU A 158 -4.11 6.19 -7.26
N HIS A 159 -3.65 4.95 -7.40
CA HIS A 159 -4.10 4.07 -8.47
C HIS A 159 -5.61 3.75 -8.33
N ALA A 160 -6.10 3.52 -7.11
CA ALA A 160 -7.52 3.32 -6.85
C ALA A 160 -8.35 4.53 -7.30
N ILE A 161 -7.89 5.77 -7.02
CA ILE A 161 -8.53 7.00 -7.49
C ILE A 161 -8.53 7.08 -9.02
N GLN A 162 -7.40 6.77 -9.66
CA GLN A 162 -7.32 6.73 -11.12
C GLN A 162 -8.33 5.72 -11.72
N ARG A 163 -8.48 4.56 -11.08
CA ARG A 163 -9.47 3.55 -11.48
C ARG A 163 -10.91 4.04 -11.30
N ALA A 164 -11.19 4.87 -10.32
CA ALA A 164 -12.50 5.46 -10.10
C ALA A 164 -12.85 6.56 -11.14
N GLY A 165 -11.84 7.20 -11.69
CA GLY A 165 -11.99 8.40 -12.52
C GLY A 165 -12.10 9.67 -11.66
N SER A 166 -12.70 10.73 -12.19
CA SER A 166 -12.78 11.99 -11.45
C SER A 166 -13.64 11.86 -10.18
N VAL A 167 -13.08 12.30 -9.06
CA VAL A 167 -13.78 12.42 -7.77
C VAL A 167 -14.03 13.89 -7.39
N LEU A 168 -13.68 14.83 -8.27
CA LEU A 168 -13.88 16.26 -8.04
C LEU A 168 -15.36 16.56 -7.78
N GLY A 169 -15.64 17.21 -6.65
CA GLY A 169 -16.99 17.59 -6.24
C GLY A 169 -17.89 16.43 -5.76
N LYS A 170 -17.37 15.19 -5.72
CA LYS A 170 -18.13 14.00 -5.36
C LYS A 170 -18.20 13.76 -3.85
N GLN A 171 -19.27 13.09 -3.43
CA GLN A 171 -19.42 12.50 -2.11
C GLN A 171 -18.91 11.07 -2.14
N VAL A 172 -17.95 10.77 -1.26
CA VAL A 172 -17.19 9.51 -1.29
C VAL A 172 -17.30 8.78 0.05
N LEU A 173 -17.49 7.45 -0.01
CA LEU A 173 -17.37 6.56 1.14
C LEU A 173 -16.06 5.75 1.03
N VAL A 174 -15.31 5.70 2.12
CA VAL A 174 -14.18 4.78 2.28
C VAL A 174 -14.52 3.79 3.40
N THR A 175 -14.56 2.50 3.09
CA THR A 175 -14.73 1.43 4.08
C THR A 175 -13.41 0.69 4.32
N GLY A 176 -13.02 0.57 5.58
CA GLY A 176 -11.68 0.13 5.96
C GLY A 176 -10.67 1.27 5.97
N CYS A 177 -10.34 1.76 7.16
CA CYS A 177 -9.46 2.91 7.39
C CYS A 177 -8.06 2.48 7.86
N GLY A 178 -7.62 1.25 7.53
CA GLY A 178 -6.25 0.81 7.70
C GLY A 178 -5.25 1.70 6.94
N PRO A 179 -3.96 1.34 6.86
CA PRO A 179 -2.94 2.19 6.22
C PRO A 179 -3.31 2.65 4.81
N ILE A 180 -3.80 1.73 3.97
CA ILE A 180 -4.22 2.05 2.60
C ILE A 180 -5.44 2.99 2.60
N GLY A 181 -6.49 2.68 3.38
CA GLY A 181 -7.70 3.51 3.44
C GLY A 181 -7.41 4.91 3.98
N SER A 182 -6.56 5.04 4.99
CA SER A 182 -6.16 6.33 5.54
C SER A 182 -5.37 7.18 4.53
N LEU A 183 -4.37 6.61 3.86
CA LEU A 183 -3.61 7.30 2.80
C LEU A 183 -4.51 7.66 1.60
N LEU A 184 -5.43 6.76 1.24
CA LEU A 184 -6.44 7.01 0.20
C LEU A 184 -7.33 8.20 0.56
N ILE A 185 -7.77 8.36 1.82
CA ILE A 185 -8.55 9.52 2.27
C ILE A 185 -7.77 10.83 2.04
N GLY A 186 -6.48 10.88 2.42
CA GLY A 186 -5.65 12.04 2.15
C GLY A 186 -5.53 12.35 0.65
N ALA A 187 -5.35 11.32 -0.18
CA ALA A 187 -5.30 11.45 -1.62
C ALA A 187 -6.64 11.89 -2.23
N LEU A 188 -7.78 11.37 -1.75
CA LEU A 188 -9.13 11.76 -2.17
C LEU A 188 -9.43 13.23 -1.86
N ARG A 189 -9.03 13.71 -0.69
CA ARG A 189 -9.15 15.13 -0.33
C ARG A 189 -8.36 15.99 -1.32
N ARG A 190 -7.15 15.57 -1.66
CA ARG A 190 -6.31 16.26 -2.64
C ARG A 190 -6.88 16.18 -4.07
N ALA A 191 -7.53 15.08 -4.44
CA ALA A 191 -8.20 14.91 -5.73
C ALA A 191 -9.52 15.69 -5.85
N GLY A 192 -9.95 16.41 -4.80
CA GLY A 192 -11.09 17.32 -4.82
C GLY A 192 -12.42 16.67 -4.45
N ALA A 193 -12.45 15.56 -3.72
CA ALA A 193 -13.67 15.02 -3.15
C ALA A 193 -14.34 16.07 -2.24
N ALA A 194 -15.62 16.37 -2.48
CA ALA A 194 -16.34 17.40 -1.74
C ALA A 194 -16.66 16.95 -0.31
N ARG A 195 -16.99 15.67 -0.15
CA ARG A 195 -17.22 15.04 1.16
C ARG A 195 -16.66 13.64 1.20
N ILE A 196 -15.98 13.30 2.30
CA ILE A 196 -15.41 11.97 2.53
C ILE A 196 -15.98 11.46 3.86
N VAL A 197 -16.73 10.35 3.78
CA VAL A 197 -17.18 9.57 4.94
C VAL A 197 -16.29 8.34 5.05
N ALA A 198 -15.75 8.11 6.24
CA ALA A 198 -14.87 6.99 6.52
C ALA A 198 -15.53 6.04 7.52
N ALA A 199 -15.58 4.75 7.21
CA ALA A 199 -16.18 3.73 8.06
C ALA A 199 -15.20 2.61 8.37
N ASP A 200 -15.09 2.24 9.64
CA ASP A 200 -14.27 1.14 10.14
C ASP A 200 -14.94 0.51 11.38
N ILE A 201 -14.38 -0.58 11.88
CA ILE A 201 -14.82 -1.26 13.12
C ILE A 201 -13.95 -0.94 14.34
N ALA A 202 -12.87 -0.16 14.15
CA ALA A 202 -11.89 0.17 15.18
C ALA A 202 -11.67 1.70 15.27
N ASP A 203 -11.45 2.20 16.50
CA ASP A 203 -11.34 3.64 16.75
C ASP A 203 -10.02 4.23 16.28
N LEU A 204 -8.91 3.48 16.41
CA LEU A 204 -7.58 3.98 15.98
C LEU A 204 -7.53 4.31 14.48
N PRO A 205 -7.98 3.43 13.55
CA PRO A 205 -8.08 3.76 12.14
C PRO A 205 -9.00 4.96 11.86
N LEU A 206 -10.11 5.08 12.58
CA LEU A 206 -11.06 6.19 12.40
C LEU A 206 -10.47 7.53 12.86
N LYS A 207 -9.71 7.53 13.96
CA LYS A 207 -8.96 8.71 14.39
C LYS A 207 -7.97 9.15 13.31
N CYS A 208 -7.19 8.22 12.76
CA CYS A 208 -6.28 8.50 11.66
C CYS A 208 -7.02 9.01 10.43
N ALA A 209 -8.13 8.37 10.02
CA ALA A 209 -8.96 8.81 8.91
C ALA A 209 -9.43 10.27 9.07
N LYS A 210 -9.79 10.67 10.28
CA LYS A 210 -10.15 12.07 10.59
C LYS A 210 -8.98 13.02 10.39
N GLU A 211 -7.80 12.66 10.88
CA GLU A 211 -6.57 13.44 10.71
C GLU A 211 -6.13 13.51 9.23
N MET A 212 -6.41 12.45 8.45
CA MET A 212 -6.16 12.40 7.00
C MET A 212 -7.18 13.19 6.17
N GLY A 213 -8.23 13.74 6.79
CA GLY A 213 -9.17 14.65 6.14
C GLY A 213 -10.55 14.08 5.86
N ALA A 214 -10.98 12.99 6.52
CA ALA A 214 -12.37 12.56 6.48
C ALA A 214 -13.27 13.60 7.17
N ASP A 215 -14.40 13.94 6.55
CA ASP A 215 -15.40 14.87 7.10
C ASP A 215 -16.18 14.20 8.25
N GLU A 216 -16.49 12.93 8.08
CA GLU A 216 -17.22 12.11 9.04
C GLU A 216 -16.54 10.74 9.19
N THR A 217 -16.47 10.24 10.43
CA THR A 217 -15.97 8.91 10.75
C THR A 217 -17.05 8.11 11.48
N ILE A 218 -17.25 6.85 11.10
CA ILE A 218 -18.31 5.98 11.58
C ILE A 218 -17.69 4.66 12.06
N ASN A 219 -17.89 4.34 13.34
CA ASN A 219 -17.51 3.04 13.89
C ASN A 219 -18.69 2.06 13.77
N LEU A 220 -18.62 1.16 12.79
CA LEU A 220 -19.66 0.18 12.51
C LEU A 220 -19.78 -0.94 13.57
N LYS A 221 -18.79 -1.07 14.45
CA LYS A 221 -18.86 -2.02 15.57
C LYS A 221 -19.77 -1.49 16.70
N THR A 222 -19.76 -0.19 16.92
CA THR A 222 -20.55 0.47 17.97
C THR A 222 -21.90 0.96 17.47
N ASP A 223 -22.01 1.33 16.20
CA ASP A 223 -23.23 1.78 15.54
C ASP A 223 -23.35 1.20 14.13
N ALA A 224 -23.85 -0.02 14.05
CA ALA A 224 -24.02 -0.74 12.77
C ALA A 224 -25.04 -0.07 11.83
N ALA A 225 -25.95 0.75 12.36
CA ALA A 225 -27.00 1.45 11.60
C ALA A 225 -26.59 2.86 11.16
N ALA A 226 -25.42 3.36 11.58
CA ALA A 226 -25.01 4.75 11.30
C ALA A 226 -24.92 5.09 9.80
N LEU A 227 -24.74 4.09 8.94
CA LEU A 227 -24.77 4.28 7.48
C LEU A 227 -26.17 4.18 6.87
N ASP A 228 -27.23 3.85 7.61
CA ASP A 228 -28.58 3.72 7.06
C ASP A 228 -29.13 5.04 6.52
N LYS A 229 -28.72 6.17 7.10
CA LYS A 229 -29.05 7.52 6.59
C LYS A 229 -28.53 7.77 5.16
N TYR A 230 -27.56 7.00 4.70
CA TYR A 230 -27.01 7.09 3.34
C TYR A 230 -27.61 6.07 2.36
N LYS A 231 -28.55 5.24 2.79
CA LYS A 231 -29.26 4.27 1.93
C LYS A 231 -30.53 4.86 1.29
N VAL A 232 -31.00 6.03 1.79
CA VAL A 232 -32.18 6.71 1.25
C VAL A 232 -31.98 7.08 -0.21
N ASP A 233 -33.08 7.24 -0.96
CA ASP A 233 -33.09 7.66 -2.37
C ASP A 233 -32.17 6.83 -3.29
N LYS A 234 -32.04 5.54 -3.01
CA LYS A 234 -31.20 4.55 -3.69
C LYS A 234 -29.69 4.72 -3.44
N GLY A 235 -29.29 5.50 -2.44
CA GLY A 235 -27.90 5.74 -2.08
C GLY A 235 -27.50 7.20 -2.16
N GLN A 236 -26.36 7.57 -1.58
CA GLN A 236 -25.92 8.96 -1.46
C GLN A 236 -24.45 9.16 -1.90
N PHE A 237 -23.67 8.09 -2.10
CA PHE A 237 -22.26 8.22 -2.48
C PHE A 237 -22.07 8.03 -3.98
N ASP A 238 -21.38 8.98 -4.62
CA ASP A 238 -20.99 8.90 -6.04
C ASP A 238 -19.90 7.86 -6.29
N ALA A 239 -19.04 7.68 -5.30
CA ALA A 239 -17.96 6.68 -5.35
C ALA A 239 -17.78 6.03 -3.98
N VAL A 240 -17.48 4.73 -3.99
CA VAL A 240 -17.15 3.94 -2.79
C VAL A 240 -15.82 3.26 -3.01
N PHE A 241 -14.92 3.36 -2.02
CA PHE A 241 -13.64 2.65 -2.01
C PHE A 241 -13.66 1.65 -0.86
N GLU A 242 -13.68 0.37 -1.21
CA GLU A 242 -13.66 -0.72 -0.25
C GLU A 242 -12.20 -1.17 -0.04
N ALA A 243 -11.62 -0.82 1.13
CA ALA A 243 -10.22 -1.07 1.46
C ALA A 243 -10.03 -2.06 2.61
N SER A 244 -11.09 -2.73 3.08
CA SER A 244 -11.02 -3.72 4.15
C SER A 244 -10.89 -5.16 3.66
N GLY A 245 -11.35 -5.45 2.42
CA GLY A 245 -11.49 -6.80 1.88
C GLY A 245 -12.65 -7.59 2.51
N SER A 246 -13.60 -6.91 3.17
CA SER A 246 -14.73 -7.52 3.87
C SER A 246 -15.99 -7.55 3.00
N GLU A 247 -16.66 -8.71 2.94
CA GLU A 247 -17.95 -8.85 2.27
C GLU A 247 -18.99 -7.87 2.86
N ALA A 248 -19.03 -7.73 4.20
CA ALA A 248 -19.96 -6.82 4.86
C ALA A 248 -19.75 -5.36 4.45
N ALA A 249 -18.49 -4.91 4.36
CA ALA A 249 -18.14 -3.56 3.93
C ALA A 249 -18.52 -3.32 2.46
N LEU A 250 -18.31 -4.30 1.59
CA LEU A 250 -18.69 -4.23 0.19
C LEU A 250 -20.21 -4.15 0.01
N ARG A 251 -20.98 -4.93 0.78
CA ARG A 251 -22.45 -4.87 0.78
C ARG A 251 -22.96 -3.50 1.24
N VAL A 252 -22.40 -2.95 2.31
CA VAL A 252 -22.70 -1.58 2.77
C VAL A 252 -22.40 -0.57 1.68
N GLY A 253 -21.29 -0.72 0.95
CA GLY A 253 -20.95 0.12 -0.19
C GLY A 253 -22.04 0.06 -1.28
N LEU A 254 -22.52 -1.14 -1.64
CA LEU A 254 -23.58 -1.32 -2.63
C LEU A 254 -24.93 -0.74 -2.16
N ASP A 255 -25.23 -0.81 -0.86
CA ASP A 255 -26.45 -0.22 -0.31
C ASP A 255 -26.45 1.32 -0.40
N THR A 256 -25.29 1.93 -0.17
CA THR A 256 -25.14 3.39 0.00
C THR A 256 -24.70 4.13 -1.25
N ILE A 257 -24.27 3.42 -2.31
CA ILE A 257 -23.87 4.02 -3.58
C ILE A 257 -25.10 4.43 -4.42
N VAL A 258 -25.01 5.57 -5.10
CA VAL A 258 -26.06 6.02 -6.05
C VAL A 258 -26.13 5.11 -7.28
N PRO A 259 -27.25 5.08 -8.02
CA PRO A 259 -27.29 4.47 -9.34
C PRO A 259 -26.20 5.04 -10.26
N ARG A 260 -25.50 4.15 -11.01
CA ARG A 260 -24.36 4.47 -11.89
C ARG A 260 -23.14 5.03 -11.15
N GLY A 261 -23.08 4.84 -9.82
CA GLY A 261 -21.89 5.14 -9.01
C GLY A 261 -20.78 4.12 -9.26
N VAL A 262 -19.55 4.48 -8.86
CA VAL A 262 -18.35 3.65 -9.04
C VAL A 262 -17.93 3.04 -7.70
N LEU A 263 -17.86 1.71 -7.61
CA LEU A 263 -17.34 1.00 -6.46
C LEU A 263 -15.98 0.39 -6.81
N ILE A 264 -14.94 0.80 -6.08
CA ILE A 264 -13.57 0.31 -6.23
C ILE A 264 -13.25 -0.67 -5.11
N THR A 265 -12.91 -1.91 -5.47
CA THR A 265 -12.38 -2.90 -4.52
C THR A 265 -10.86 -2.76 -4.43
N VAL A 266 -10.39 -2.34 -3.26
CA VAL A 266 -8.97 -2.12 -2.94
C VAL A 266 -8.46 -3.22 -2.01
N GLY A 267 -9.28 -3.60 -1.02
CA GLY A 267 -8.97 -4.65 -0.07
C GLY A 267 -8.90 -6.02 -0.74
N MET A 268 -7.86 -6.79 -0.42
CA MET A 268 -7.74 -8.18 -0.87
C MET A 268 -8.39 -9.10 0.17
N GLY A 269 -9.64 -9.47 -0.07
CA GLY A 269 -10.37 -10.51 0.65
C GLY A 269 -10.24 -11.88 0.00
N GLY A 270 -10.91 -12.87 0.59
CA GLY A 270 -11.16 -14.17 -0.05
C GLY A 270 -12.32 -14.10 -1.05
N ASP A 271 -12.87 -15.27 -1.39
CA ASP A 271 -14.09 -15.34 -2.20
C ASP A 271 -15.26 -14.71 -1.43
N ILE A 272 -16.00 -13.81 -2.09
CA ILE A 272 -17.13 -13.07 -1.53
C ILE A 272 -18.39 -13.28 -2.39
N SER A 273 -19.55 -13.37 -1.71
CA SER A 273 -20.85 -13.44 -2.37
C SER A 273 -21.39 -12.04 -2.64
N LEU A 274 -21.72 -11.73 -3.90
CA LEU A 274 -22.22 -10.43 -4.32
C LEU A 274 -23.73 -10.45 -4.64
N PRO A 275 -24.49 -9.40 -4.24
CA PRO A 275 -25.91 -9.25 -4.61
C PRO A 275 -26.02 -8.74 -6.06
N MET A 276 -25.83 -9.61 -7.04
CA MET A 276 -25.78 -9.26 -8.47
C MET A 276 -27.04 -8.49 -8.94
N THR A 277 -28.23 -8.84 -8.42
CA THR A 277 -29.46 -8.12 -8.75
C THR A 277 -29.39 -6.64 -8.38
N GLN A 278 -28.76 -6.31 -7.24
CA GLN A 278 -28.58 -4.92 -6.80
C GLN A 278 -27.60 -4.17 -7.70
N ILE A 279 -26.48 -4.83 -8.07
CA ILE A 279 -25.49 -4.25 -8.99
C ILE A 279 -26.14 -3.92 -10.33
N VAL A 280 -26.92 -4.84 -10.89
CA VAL A 280 -27.65 -4.65 -12.16
C VAL A 280 -28.71 -3.55 -12.02
N ALA A 281 -29.53 -3.57 -10.95
CA ALA A 281 -30.63 -2.61 -10.77
C ALA A 281 -30.15 -1.17 -10.56
N LYS A 282 -28.95 -0.98 -10.01
CA LYS A 282 -28.31 0.34 -9.84
C LYS A 282 -27.33 0.67 -10.97
N GLU A 283 -27.08 -0.23 -11.93
CA GLU A 283 -26.03 -0.05 -12.97
C GLU A 283 -24.67 0.32 -12.37
N VAL A 284 -24.26 -0.34 -11.26
CA VAL A 284 -23.03 0.00 -10.53
C VAL A 284 -21.80 -0.39 -11.35
N ASP A 285 -20.89 0.55 -11.51
CA ASP A 285 -19.54 0.29 -12.02
C ASP A 285 -18.67 -0.35 -10.93
N LEU A 286 -18.61 -1.69 -10.88
CA LEU A 286 -17.73 -2.43 -9.97
C LEU A 286 -16.35 -2.63 -10.61
N ARG A 287 -15.29 -2.05 -10.00
CA ARG A 287 -13.94 -2.06 -10.56
C ARG A 287 -12.93 -2.55 -9.53
N GLY A 288 -12.02 -3.43 -9.94
CA GLY A 288 -10.83 -3.77 -9.16
C GLY A 288 -9.71 -2.76 -9.35
N THR A 289 -8.82 -2.69 -8.35
CA THR A 289 -7.53 -2.02 -8.43
C THR A 289 -6.43 -2.97 -7.99
N PHE A 290 -5.27 -2.92 -8.63
CA PHE A 290 -4.16 -3.81 -8.31
C PHE A 290 -2.82 -3.11 -8.44
N ARG A 291 -2.08 -3.01 -7.32
CA ARG A 291 -0.77 -2.37 -7.28
C ARG A 291 -0.83 -0.93 -7.84
N PHE A 292 0.21 -0.52 -8.56
CA PHE A 292 0.39 0.79 -9.21
C PHE A 292 1.56 0.70 -10.20
N HIS A 293 1.83 1.80 -10.91
CA HIS A 293 3.10 1.99 -11.64
C HIS A 293 3.49 3.47 -11.67
N ALA A 294 2.89 4.27 -12.55
CA ALA A 294 3.21 5.70 -12.71
C ALA A 294 2.87 6.53 -11.45
N GLU A 295 1.93 6.06 -10.64
CA GLU A 295 1.47 6.73 -9.43
C GLU A 295 2.56 6.86 -8.37
N PHE A 296 3.63 6.05 -8.42
CA PHE A 296 4.72 6.12 -7.44
C PHE A 296 5.43 7.49 -7.46
N ALA A 297 5.75 8.01 -8.65
CA ALA A 297 6.34 9.34 -8.77
C ALA A 297 5.40 10.43 -8.23
N THR A 298 4.09 10.29 -8.46
CA THR A 298 3.08 11.20 -7.91
C THR A 298 2.98 11.10 -6.40
N ALA A 299 3.06 9.89 -5.82
CA ALA A 299 3.05 9.68 -4.37
C ALA A 299 4.26 10.34 -3.71
N VAL A 300 5.46 10.16 -4.27
CA VAL A 300 6.68 10.82 -3.77
C VAL A 300 6.55 12.34 -3.85
N ARG A 301 6.03 12.87 -4.94
CA ARG A 301 5.77 14.31 -5.07
C ARG A 301 4.78 14.81 -4.01
N PHE A 302 3.68 14.08 -3.77
CA PHE A 302 2.68 14.48 -2.78
C PHE A 302 3.25 14.51 -1.36
N LEU A 303 4.12 13.57 -1.02
CA LEU A 303 4.82 13.57 0.26
C LEU A 303 5.85 14.70 0.34
N ASN A 304 6.66 14.91 -0.70
CA ASN A 304 7.66 15.97 -0.78
C ASN A 304 7.04 17.37 -0.64
N GLU A 305 5.89 17.60 -1.26
CA GLU A 305 5.19 18.89 -1.24
C GLU A 305 4.26 19.05 -0.03
N GLY A 306 4.18 18.03 0.85
CA GLY A 306 3.29 18.05 2.02
C GLY A 306 1.80 18.04 1.64
N LEU A 307 1.45 17.62 0.42
CA LEU A 307 0.06 17.55 -0.05
C LEU A 307 -0.73 16.41 0.60
N VAL A 308 -0.02 15.38 1.05
CA VAL A 308 -0.52 14.32 1.91
C VAL A 308 0.45 14.17 3.08
N ASN A 309 -0.05 14.39 4.29
CA ASN A 309 0.73 14.17 5.51
C ASN A 309 0.63 12.71 5.94
N GLY A 310 1.70 11.94 5.78
CA GLY A 310 1.71 10.52 6.13
C GLY A 310 1.94 10.21 7.62
N LYS A 311 2.38 11.19 8.43
CA LYS A 311 2.74 10.98 9.84
C LYS A 311 1.67 10.26 10.68
N PRO A 312 0.38 10.62 10.60
CA PRO A 312 -0.66 9.97 11.41
C PRO A 312 -0.80 8.47 11.16
N VAL A 313 -0.37 7.99 9.99
CA VAL A 313 -0.48 6.58 9.60
C VAL A 313 0.60 5.74 10.29
N ILE A 314 1.78 6.31 10.60
CA ILE A 314 2.91 5.59 11.21
C ILE A 314 2.69 5.52 12.72
N THR A 315 2.37 4.33 13.23
CA THR A 315 2.04 4.13 14.65
C THR A 315 3.11 3.38 15.45
N GLY A 316 4.10 2.81 14.78
CA GLY A 316 5.21 2.12 15.45
C GLY A 316 6.43 2.02 14.55
N ILE A 317 7.62 2.15 15.15
CA ILE A 317 8.91 1.94 14.49
C ILE A 317 9.76 1.10 15.45
N LEU A 318 10.20 -0.08 14.98
CA LEU A 318 11.05 -0.96 15.76
C LEU A 318 12.35 -1.24 14.99
N PRO A 319 13.50 -1.41 15.68
CA PRO A 319 14.74 -1.78 15.02
C PRO A 319 14.66 -3.19 14.42
N VAL A 320 15.52 -3.49 13.44
CA VAL A 320 15.51 -4.79 12.73
C VAL A 320 15.67 -5.96 13.67
N GLU A 321 16.41 -5.81 14.76
CA GLU A 321 16.60 -6.84 15.80
C GLU A 321 15.27 -7.26 16.46
N ARG A 322 14.26 -6.41 16.42
CA ARG A 322 12.90 -6.66 16.94
C ARG A 322 11.87 -6.86 15.82
N ALA A 323 12.32 -7.32 14.63
CA ALA A 323 11.42 -7.46 13.48
C ALA A 323 10.22 -8.39 13.76
N ILE A 324 10.41 -9.49 14.50
CA ILE A 324 9.30 -10.40 14.84
C ILE A 324 8.24 -9.67 15.66
N GLU A 325 8.66 -8.91 16.67
CA GLU A 325 7.76 -8.09 17.48
C GLU A 325 7.07 -7.01 16.64
N ALA A 326 7.77 -6.42 15.67
CA ALA A 326 7.18 -5.46 14.73
C ALA A 326 6.07 -6.11 13.89
N PHE A 327 6.26 -7.35 13.43
CA PHE A 327 5.23 -8.10 12.71
C PHE A 327 4.03 -8.45 13.59
N ASP A 328 4.25 -8.83 14.85
CA ASP A 328 3.17 -9.11 15.80
C ASP A 328 2.38 -7.83 16.13
N LEU A 329 3.06 -6.70 16.33
CA LEU A 329 2.41 -5.39 16.52
C LEU A 329 1.63 -4.97 15.27
N ALA A 330 2.18 -5.14 14.07
CA ALA A 330 1.50 -4.82 12.81
C ALA A 330 0.24 -5.68 12.57
N ALA A 331 0.20 -6.88 13.13
CA ALA A 331 -0.96 -7.77 13.07
C ALA A 331 -2.11 -7.33 14.00
N ASP A 332 -1.80 -6.59 15.06
CA ASP A 332 -2.79 -6.09 16.03
C ASP A 332 -3.36 -4.73 15.56
N LYS A 333 -4.46 -4.80 14.79
CA LYS A 333 -5.15 -3.62 14.25
C LYS A 333 -5.80 -2.73 15.33
N SER A 334 -5.86 -3.18 16.57
CA SER A 334 -6.36 -2.36 17.68
C SER A 334 -5.29 -1.42 18.23
N GLN A 335 -4.01 -1.77 18.06
CA GLN A 335 -2.87 -1.03 18.60
C GLN A 335 -2.05 -0.32 17.51
N SER A 336 -2.14 -0.76 16.26
CA SER A 336 -1.32 -0.21 15.19
C SER A 336 -2.05 -0.04 13.87
N LEU A 337 -1.55 0.90 13.06
CA LEU A 337 -1.89 1.08 11.65
C LEU A 337 -0.71 0.63 10.78
N LYS A 338 0.29 1.49 10.62
CA LYS A 338 1.53 1.17 9.92
C LYS A 338 2.66 1.03 10.92
N VAL A 339 3.20 -0.17 11.01
CA VAL A 339 4.45 -0.44 11.73
C VAL A 339 5.59 -0.50 10.71
N GLN A 340 6.72 0.10 11.08
CA GLN A 340 7.93 0.09 10.27
C GLN A 340 9.08 -0.58 10.99
N ILE A 341 9.97 -1.21 10.22
CA ILE A 341 11.26 -1.70 10.67
C ILE A 341 12.31 -0.64 10.34
N SER A 342 13.10 -0.23 11.34
CA SER A 342 14.27 0.62 11.16
C SER A 342 15.51 -0.24 10.94
N PHE A 343 16.25 0.07 9.89
CA PHE A 343 17.57 -0.51 9.57
C PHE A 343 18.71 0.46 9.88
N GLN A 344 18.37 1.62 10.44
CA GLN A 344 19.39 2.58 10.91
C GLN A 344 19.96 2.09 12.23
N ASN A 345 21.30 2.07 12.32
CA ASN A 345 21.96 1.83 13.59
C ASN A 345 21.57 2.96 14.58
N ALA A 346 21.18 2.56 15.81
CA ALA A 346 20.84 3.47 16.88
C ALA A 346 22.07 4.29 17.31
#